data_4e166693afcba42c0158ec0548083ad8
#
_entry.id   4e166693afcba42c0158ec0548083ad8
#
_cell.length_a   1.000
_cell.length_b   1.000
_cell.length_c   1.000
_cell.angle_alpha   90.00
_cell.angle_beta   90.00
_cell.angle_gamma   90.00
#
_symmetry.space_group_name_H-M   'P 1'
#
loop_
_entity.id
_entity.type
_entity.pdbx_description
1 polymer ?
#
loop_
_entity_poly.entity_id
_entity_poly.type
_entity_poly.pdbx_seq_one_letter_code
_entity_poly.pdbx_strand_id
1 'polypeptide(L)'
;MKQFKKVSYNVFINNLEFAQAVNDNVRKATTPVQEIERDLTASYYLAYDGFVNNGMGFAIDDTGELTSVFSINKGNGAAIMKSAIDNGAQHLDCFDGYLTTFYKKYGFLEVDRQANWTAGQPDVVYMRKLTPAEYLFELIS
;
A
#
# COMPACT_ATOMS: atom_id res chain seq x y z
N MET A 1 2.86 -20.50 8.48
CA MET A 1 2.14 -19.28 8.87
C MET A 1 2.89 -18.08 8.33
N LYS A 2 2.19 -17.22 7.60
CA LYS A 2 2.78 -16.02 7.00
C LYS A 2 3.06 -14.96 8.06
N GLN A 3 4.26 -14.42 8.06
CA GLN A 3 4.64 -13.31 8.92
C GLN A 3 5.25 -12.21 8.09
N PHE A 4 4.84 -10.97 8.35
CA PHE A 4 5.48 -9.80 7.75
C PHE A 4 6.69 -9.42 8.60
N LYS A 5 7.84 -9.34 7.94
CA LYS A 5 9.11 -9.00 8.60
C LYS A 5 9.67 -7.74 7.99
N LYS A 6 10.22 -6.89 8.83
CA LYS A 6 10.92 -5.69 8.39
C LYS A 6 12.22 -6.10 7.70
N VAL A 7 12.45 -5.56 6.49
CA VAL A 7 13.62 -5.87 5.67
C VAL A 7 14.32 -4.58 5.26
N SER A 8 15.52 -4.71 4.68
CA SER A 8 16.22 -3.55 4.13
C SER A 8 15.55 -3.06 2.85
N TYR A 9 15.82 -1.80 2.50
CA TYR A 9 15.38 -1.22 1.24
C TYR A 9 15.79 -2.09 0.05
N ASN A 10 17.04 -2.53 0.00
CA ASN A 10 17.54 -3.31 -1.13
C ASN A 10 16.81 -4.64 -1.29
N VAL A 11 16.56 -5.33 -0.19
CA VAL A 11 15.80 -6.60 -0.22
C VAL A 11 14.37 -6.35 -0.69
N PHE A 12 13.73 -5.30 -0.19
CA PHE A 12 12.36 -4.94 -0.58
C PHE A 12 12.29 -4.61 -2.07
N ILE A 13 13.16 -3.71 -2.55
CA ILE A 13 13.14 -3.26 -3.94
C ILE A 13 13.40 -4.40 -4.91
N ASN A 14 14.31 -5.31 -4.59
CA ASN A 14 14.56 -6.48 -5.43
C ASN A 14 13.31 -7.37 -5.54
N ASN A 15 12.58 -7.53 -4.45
CA ASN A 15 11.34 -8.31 -4.46
C ASN A 15 10.22 -7.60 -5.23
N LEU A 16 10.08 -6.29 -5.07
CA LEU A 16 9.11 -5.50 -5.83
C LEU A 16 9.42 -5.53 -7.32
N GLU A 17 10.69 -5.38 -7.69
CA GLU A 17 11.12 -5.46 -9.10
C GLU A 17 10.75 -6.79 -9.71
N PHE A 18 11.01 -7.89 -9.02
CA PHE A 18 10.62 -9.23 -9.47
C PHE A 18 9.10 -9.31 -9.64
N ALA A 19 8.34 -8.83 -8.66
CA ALA A 19 6.88 -8.85 -8.71
C ALA A 19 6.34 -8.07 -9.91
N GLN A 20 6.92 -6.91 -10.19
CA GLN A 20 6.54 -6.08 -11.34
C GLN A 20 6.87 -6.79 -12.67
N ALA A 21 7.95 -7.56 -12.70
CA ALA A 21 8.35 -8.28 -13.91
C ALA A 21 7.43 -9.45 -14.24
N VAL A 22 6.89 -10.12 -13.22
CA VAL A 22 6.11 -11.36 -13.42
C VAL A 22 4.59 -11.15 -13.30
N ASN A 23 4.13 -9.98 -12.87
CA ASN A 23 2.71 -9.73 -12.62
C ASN A 23 2.30 -8.35 -13.13
N ASP A 24 1.44 -8.32 -14.16
CA ASP A 24 0.99 -7.07 -14.77
C ASP A 24 0.20 -6.18 -13.82
N ASN A 25 -0.60 -6.78 -12.93
CA ASN A 25 -1.39 -6.00 -11.99
C ASN A 25 -0.50 -5.28 -10.98
N VAL A 26 0.56 -5.95 -10.52
CA VAL A 26 1.56 -5.31 -9.64
C VAL A 26 2.24 -4.18 -10.39
N ARG A 27 2.67 -4.40 -11.62
CA ARG A 27 3.34 -3.37 -12.42
C ARG A 27 2.46 -2.13 -12.62
N LYS A 28 1.16 -2.31 -12.84
CA LYS A 28 0.23 -1.21 -13.05
C LYS A 28 -0.16 -0.48 -11.76
N ALA A 29 -0.15 -1.18 -10.65
CA ALA A 29 -0.63 -0.65 -9.36
C ALA A 29 0.47 -0.02 -8.51
N THR A 30 1.74 -0.20 -8.86
CA THR A 30 2.87 0.29 -8.07
C THR A 30 3.79 1.17 -8.91
N THR A 31 4.50 2.07 -8.23
CA THR A 31 5.50 2.91 -8.89
C THR A 31 6.65 2.05 -9.40
N PRO A 32 7.13 2.24 -10.65
CA PRO A 32 8.29 1.51 -11.15
C PRO A 32 9.48 1.68 -10.22
N VAL A 33 10.21 0.58 -9.97
CA VAL A 33 11.32 0.60 -8.99
C VAL A 33 12.40 1.61 -9.34
N GLN A 34 12.59 1.93 -10.62
CA GLN A 34 13.55 2.93 -11.08
C GLN A 34 13.19 4.34 -10.64
N GLU A 35 11.92 4.57 -10.30
CA GLU A 35 11.41 5.88 -9.87
C GLU A 35 11.24 5.98 -8.36
N ILE A 36 11.50 4.88 -7.63
CA ILE A 36 11.40 4.87 -6.17
C ILE A 36 12.73 5.30 -5.57
N GLU A 37 12.72 6.41 -4.84
CA GLU A 37 13.88 6.87 -4.09
C GLU A 37 13.92 6.20 -2.73
N ARG A 38 15.14 5.90 -2.27
CA ARG A 38 15.34 5.36 -0.93
C ARG A 38 14.92 6.40 0.11
N ASP A 39 13.97 6.02 0.97
CA ASP A 39 13.52 6.85 2.09
C ASP A 39 14.06 6.24 3.38
N LEU A 40 14.97 6.97 4.05
CA LEU A 40 15.60 6.51 5.29
C LEU A 40 14.60 6.46 6.46
N THR A 41 13.46 7.15 6.35
CA THR A 41 12.43 7.13 7.39
C THR A 41 11.45 5.98 7.21
N ALA A 42 11.43 5.35 6.03
CA ALA A 42 10.48 4.30 5.72
C ALA A 42 10.91 2.95 6.29
N SER A 43 9.92 2.17 6.66
CA SER A 43 10.07 0.77 7.02
C SER A 43 9.49 -0.09 5.90
N TYR A 44 10.23 -1.11 5.52
CA TYR A 44 9.88 -2.00 4.41
C TYR A 44 9.57 -3.39 4.94
N TYR A 45 8.46 -3.97 4.50
CA TYR A 45 7.97 -5.25 5.03
C TYR A 45 7.70 -6.23 3.90
N LEU A 46 8.16 -7.47 4.09
CA LEU A 46 7.86 -8.60 3.20
C LEU A 46 7.30 -9.75 4.03
N ALA A 47 6.40 -10.51 3.43
CA ALA A 47 5.81 -11.67 4.08
C ALA A 47 6.64 -12.92 3.83
N TYR A 48 6.82 -13.70 4.87
CA TYR A 48 7.54 -14.97 4.83
C TYR A 48 6.74 -16.07 5.53
N ASP A 49 6.88 -17.28 5.04
CA ASP A 49 6.47 -18.48 5.74
C ASP A 49 7.76 -19.24 6.07
N GLY A 50 8.25 -19.10 7.32
CA GLY A 50 9.59 -19.50 7.66
C GLY A 50 10.63 -18.69 6.88
N PHE A 51 11.39 -19.34 6.01
CA PHE A 51 12.35 -18.68 5.12
C PHE A 51 11.83 -18.47 3.70
N VAL A 52 10.60 -18.89 3.41
CA VAL A 52 10.01 -18.79 2.08
C VAL A 52 9.33 -17.43 1.92
N ASN A 53 9.78 -16.66 0.92
CA ASN A 53 9.19 -15.37 0.56
C ASN A 53 7.85 -15.60 -0.15
N ASN A 54 6.79 -14.95 0.32
CA ASN A 54 5.45 -15.12 -0.22
C ASN A 54 5.08 -14.14 -1.35
N GLY A 55 6.02 -13.32 -1.81
CA GLY A 55 5.79 -12.42 -2.95
C GLY A 55 4.81 -11.30 -2.65
N MET A 56 4.79 -10.78 -1.44
CA MET A 56 3.94 -9.66 -1.06
C MET A 56 4.63 -8.78 -0.02
N GLY A 57 4.27 -7.50 -0.02
CA GLY A 57 4.85 -6.56 0.92
C GLY A 57 4.26 -5.17 0.83
N PHE A 58 4.82 -4.28 1.62
CA PHE A 58 4.43 -2.87 1.67
C PHE A 58 5.51 -2.05 2.37
N ALA A 59 5.42 -0.73 2.22
CA ALA A 59 6.29 0.22 2.90
C ALA A 59 5.47 1.26 3.63
N ILE A 60 5.97 1.75 4.76
CA ILE A 60 5.35 2.83 5.54
C ILE A 60 6.45 3.81 5.94
N ASP A 61 6.27 5.11 5.65
CA ASP A 61 7.22 6.14 6.06
C ASP A 61 6.92 6.64 7.48
N ASP A 62 7.72 7.59 7.96
CA ASP A 62 7.57 8.12 9.33
C ASP A 62 6.32 8.98 9.52
N THR A 63 5.63 9.38 8.45
CA THR A 63 4.34 10.08 8.54
C THR A 63 3.16 9.13 8.59
N GLY A 64 3.40 7.83 8.41
CA GLY A 64 2.34 6.83 8.30
C GLY A 64 1.81 6.65 6.89
N GLU A 65 2.53 7.13 5.87
CA GLU A 65 2.12 6.92 4.49
C GLU A 65 2.42 5.49 4.05
N LEU A 66 1.37 4.80 3.62
CA LEU A 66 1.45 3.45 3.07
C LEU A 66 1.74 3.53 1.58
N THR A 67 2.81 2.89 1.14
CA THR A 67 3.24 2.87 -0.25
C THR A 67 3.66 1.47 -0.68
N SER A 68 3.79 1.28 -2.00
CA SER A 68 4.36 0.06 -2.59
C SER A 68 3.70 -1.22 -2.09
N VAL A 69 2.38 -1.20 -1.94
CA VAL A 69 1.58 -2.38 -1.57
C VAL A 69 1.52 -3.32 -2.76
N PHE A 70 1.96 -4.55 -2.59
CA PHE A 70 1.94 -5.51 -3.69
C PHE A 70 1.74 -6.94 -3.21
N SER A 71 1.17 -7.75 -4.09
CA SER A 71 1.09 -9.20 -3.93
C SER A 71 1.10 -9.86 -5.31
N ILE A 72 1.99 -10.82 -5.52
CA ILE A 72 2.04 -11.59 -6.76
C ILE A 72 0.79 -12.46 -6.89
N ASN A 73 0.32 -13.02 -5.78
CA ASN A 73 -0.85 -13.88 -5.75
C ASN A 73 -2.07 -13.14 -5.23
N LYS A 74 -3.25 -13.52 -5.73
CA LYS A 74 -4.53 -12.96 -5.29
C LYS A 74 -4.92 -13.48 -3.90
N GLY A 75 -5.80 -12.74 -3.22
CA GLY A 75 -6.41 -13.17 -1.96
C GLY A 75 -5.62 -12.78 -0.71
N ASN A 76 -4.55 -12.01 -0.84
CA ASN A 76 -3.69 -11.61 0.28
C ASN A 76 -3.97 -10.20 0.82
N GLY A 77 -4.95 -9.49 0.25
CA GLY A 77 -5.20 -8.09 0.60
C GLY A 77 -5.51 -7.89 2.08
N ALA A 78 -6.32 -8.76 2.67
CA ALA A 78 -6.69 -8.65 4.09
C ALA A 78 -5.47 -8.81 5.00
N ALA A 79 -4.61 -9.79 4.71
CA ALA A 79 -3.39 -10.03 5.50
C ALA A 79 -2.42 -8.85 5.41
N ILE A 80 -2.23 -8.29 4.20
CA ILE A 80 -1.39 -7.12 3.99
C ILE A 80 -1.92 -5.93 4.77
N MET A 81 -3.21 -5.63 4.65
CA MET A 81 -3.80 -4.46 5.29
C MET A 81 -3.82 -4.57 6.80
N LYS A 82 -4.07 -5.76 7.34
CA LYS A 82 -3.97 -5.97 8.78
C LYS A 82 -2.56 -5.64 9.28
N SER A 83 -1.54 -6.16 8.62
CA SER A 83 -0.16 -5.89 9.00
C SER A 83 0.21 -4.42 8.82
N ALA A 84 -0.21 -3.79 7.72
CA ALA A 84 0.07 -2.37 7.47
C ALA A 84 -0.54 -1.48 8.55
N ILE A 85 -1.80 -1.72 8.91
CA ILE A 85 -2.49 -0.96 9.96
C ILE A 85 -1.84 -1.20 11.32
N ASP A 86 -1.51 -2.45 11.64
CA ASP A 86 -0.82 -2.79 12.89
C ASP A 86 0.56 -2.10 12.99
N ASN A 87 1.18 -1.82 11.86
CA ASN A 87 2.48 -1.14 11.78
C ASN A 87 2.38 0.37 11.54
N GLY A 88 1.20 0.96 11.66
CA GLY A 88 1.05 2.41 11.70
C GLY A 88 0.62 3.09 10.41
N ALA A 89 0.08 2.36 9.43
CA ALA A 89 -0.44 2.98 8.21
C ALA A 89 -1.62 3.90 8.55
N GLN A 90 -1.53 5.18 8.14
CA GLN A 90 -2.52 6.20 8.46
C GLN A 90 -3.14 6.83 7.21
N HIS A 91 -2.39 6.97 6.14
CA HIS A 91 -2.85 7.58 4.90
C HIS A 91 -2.14 6.97 3.70
N LEU A 92 -2.69 7.21 2.52
CA LEU A 92 -2.16 6.74 1.25
C LEU A 92 -2.71 7.57 0.10
N ASP A 93 -2.14 7.39 -1.07
CA ASP A 93 -2.77 7.81 -2.32
C ASP A 93 -2.87 6.62 -3.27
N CYS A 94 -3.86 6.64 -4.13
CA CYS A 94 -4.06 5.59 -5.13
C CYS A 94 -4.85 6.13 -6.31
N PHE A 95 -4.88 5.39 -7.41
CA PHE A 95 -5.73 5.73 -8.53
C PHE A 95 -7.18 5.35 -8.24
N ASP A 96 -8.11 6.21 -8.64
CA ASP A 96 -9.55 5.96 -8.49
C ASP A 96 -9.95 4.69 -9.23
N GLY A 97 -10.87 3.94 -8.63
CA GLY A 97 -11.39 2.69 -9.19
C GLY A 97 -11.36 1.56 -8.15
N TYR A 98 -10.85 0.40 -8.53
CA TYR A 98 -10.81 -0.77 -7.65
C TYR A 98 -10.07 -0.49 -6.34
N LEU A 99 -8.97 0.25 -6.39
CA LEU A 99 -8.14 0.51 -5.21
C LEU A 99 -8.85 1.36 -4.16
N THR A 100 -9.62 2.38 -4.56
CA THR A 100 -10.39 3.18 -3.60
C THR A 100 -11.42 2.33 -2.88
N THR A 101 -12.10 1.44 -3.58
CA THR A 101 -13.05 0.51 -2.99
C THR A 101 -12.35 -0.45 -2.03
N PHE A 102 -11.20 -0.96 -2.43
CA PHE A 102 -10.40 -1.88 -1.62
C PHE A 102 -9.97 -1.23 -0.30
N TYR A 103 -9.34 -0.06 -0.36
CA TYR A 103 -8.85 0.61 0.85
C TYR A 103 -9.97 1.09 1.77
N LYS A 104 -11.12 1.45 1.19
CA LYS A 104 -12.28 1.86 1.97
C LYS A 104 -12.76 0.77 2.93
N LYS A 105 -12.63 -0.49 2.55
CA LYS A 105 -12.99 -1.64 3.41
C LYS A 105 -12.19 -1.65 4.71
N TYR A 106 -11.01 -1.04 4.73
CA TYR A 106 -10.12 -1.04 5.89
C TYR A 106 -10.10 0.30 6.63
N GLY A 107 -11.07 1.16 6.34
CA GLY A 107 -11.27 2.41 7.08
C GLY A 107 -10.56 3.62 6.49
N PHE A 108 -9.99 3.50 5.30
CA PHE A 108 -9.39 4.63 4.59
C PHE A 108 -10.46 5.33 3.76
N LEU A 109 -10.69 6.61 4.02
CA LEU A 109 -11.70 7.40 3.32
C LEU A 109 -11.05 8.49 2.50
N GLU A 110 -11.67 8.83 1.39
CA GLU A 110 -11.20 9.90 0.50
C GLU A 110 -11.25 11.24 1.25
N VAL A 111 -10.12 11.95 1.28
CA VAL A 111 -10.02 13.29 1.88
C VAL A 111 -9.64 14.34 0.85
N ASP A 112 -9.09 13.94 -0.28
CA ASP A 112 -8.75 14.86 -1.37
C ASP A 112 -8.66 14.07 -2.67
N ARG A 113 -8.71 14.81 -3.79
CA ARG A 113 -8.68 14.21 -5.12
C ARG A 113 -8.00 15.17 -6.07
N GLN A 114 -7.16 14.63 -6.95
CA GLN A 114 -6.45 15.40 -7.95
C GLN A 114 -6.59 14.73 -9.31
N ALA A 115 -6.87 15.53 -10.35
CA ALA A 115 -6.89 15.02 -11.71
C ALA A 115 -5.51 14.45 -12.07
N ASN A 116 -5.51 13.33 -12.79
CA ASN A 116 -4.27 12.76 -13.29
C ASN A 116 -3.61 13.75 -14.26
N TRP A 117 -2.29 13.88 -14.16
CA TRP A 117 -1.53 14.73 -15.10
C TRP A 117 -1.58 14.22 -16.54
N THR A 118 -1.91 12.93 -16.72
CA THR A 118 -2.11 12.33 -18.04
C THR A 118 -3.60 12.31 -18.35
N ALA A 119 -4.01 12.95 -19.43
CA ALA A 119 -5.42 13.01 -19.85
C ALA A 119 -5.98 11.60 -20.08
N GLY A 120 -7.20 11.35 -19.60
CA GLY A 120 -7.89 10.08 -19.76
C GLY A 120 -7.52 9.01 -18.74
N GLN A 121 -6.57 9.29 -17.85
CA GLN A 121 -6.21 8.37 -16.78
C GLN A 121 -7.01 8.67 -15.50
N PRO A 122 -7.18 7.67 -14.61
CA PRO A 122 -7.94 7.86 -13.37
C PRO A 122 -7.36 8.96 -12.49
N ASP A 123 -8.24 9.65 -11.74
CA ASP A 123 -7.81 10.62 -10.73
C ASP A 123 -6.92 9.97 -9.67
N VAL A 124 -6.06 10.77 -9.08
CA VAL A 124 -5.31 10.39 -7.86
C VAL A 124 -6.18 10.73 -6.67
N VAL A 125 -6.46 9.75 -5.83
CA VAL A 125 -7.29 9.89 -4.64
C VAL A 125 -6.43 9.77 -3.41
N TYR A 126 -6.52 10.77 -2.52
CA TYR A 126 -5.82 10.78 -1.25
C TYR A 126 -6.77 10.26 -0.18
N MET A 127 -6.35 9.25 0.57
CA MET A 127 -7.17 8.58 1.56
C MET A 127 -6.50 8.60 2.92
N ARG A 128 -7.30 8.73 3.97
CA ARG A 128 -6.81 8.76 5.35
C ARG A 128 -7.70 7.90 6.23
N LYS A 129 -7.08 7.22 7.18
CA LYS A 129 -7.81 6.51 8.22
C LYS A 129 -8.40 7.51 9.19
N LEU A 130 -9.70 7.42 9.45
CA LEU A 130 -10.36 8.27 10.44
C LEU A 130 -10.02 7.81 11.85
N THR A 131 -9.86 8.76 12.77
CA THR A 131 -9.82 8.46 14.20
C THR A 131 -11.22 7.99 14.66
N PRO A 132 -11.33 7.28 15.80
CA PRO A 132 -12.65 6.93 16.32
C PRO A 132 -13.58 8.12 16.50
N ALA A 133 -13.06 9.27 16.94
CA ALA A 133 -13.85 10.49 17.10
C ALA A 133 -14.35 11.03 15.76
N GLU A 134 -13.47 11.06 14.75
CA GLU A 134 -13.84 11.50 13.40
C GLU A 134 -14.90 10.57 12.78
N TYR A 135 -14.73 9.28 12.96
CA TYR A 135 -15.68 8.29 12.44
C TYR A 135 -17.06 8.48 13.07
N LEU A 136 -17.10 8.68 14.38
CA LEU A 136 -18.35 8.95 15.09
C LEU A 136 -19.03 10.22 14.58
N PHE A 137 -18.25 11.28 14.36
CA PHE A 137 -18.75 12.55 13.81
C PHE A 137 -19.39 12.33 12.43
N GLU A 138 -18.76 11.55 11.57
CA GLU A 138 -19.30 11.24 10.25
C GLU A 138 -20.62 10.49 10.32
N LEU A 139 -20.77 9.57 11.30
CA LEU A 139 -22.01 8.80 11.46
C LEU A 139 -23.20 9.67 11.86
N ILE A 140 -22.98 10.77 12.56
CA ILE A 140 -24.05 11.64 13.08
C ILE A 140 -24.26 12.89 12.24
N SER A 141 -23.49 13.07 11.17
CA SER A 141 -23.62 14.24 10.28
C SER A 141 -24.72 14.01 9.19
#